data_fd25b0cd69c713ba34f5c9b451c7195d
#
_entry.id   fd25b0cd69c713ba34f5c9b451c7195d
#
_cell.length_a   1.000
_cell.length_b   1.000
_cell.length_c   1.000
_cell.angle_alpha   90.00
_cell.angle_beta   90.00
_cell.angle_gamma   90.00
#
_symmetry.space_group_name_H-M   'P 1'
#
loop_
_entity.id
_entity.type
_entity.pdbx_description
1 polymer ?
#
loop_
_entity_poly.entity_id
_entity_poly.type
_entity_poly.pdbx_seq_one_letter_code
_entity_poly.pdbx_strand_id
1 'polypeptide(L)'
;MTWSDLLAALPEGWDEFHLPGLDMAAFPGNALGMAPPGLHGTLGKAIPSPGVDLEAVRRRQAEGGDYLDLLGRNTRGQIRRSWRQAEANWGPVRLEEAGDAKAGVAFLERLAAIHQQSWRERGEPGVFGEEWFLGFHRRLVERHFGEGVQLLALRAGEQELGYLYNLVADGRVLFYQCGIPRLADNRIKP
;
A
#
# COMPACT_ATOMS: atom_id res chain seq x y z
N MET A 1 -6.52 -12.52 -18.36
CA MET A 1 -7.86 -12.17 -17.83
C MET A 1 -8.47 -11.14 -18.78
N THR A 2 -9.60 -11.45 -19.34
CA THR A 2 -10.35 -10.56 -20.25
C THR A 2 -11.48 -9.85 -19.49
N TRP A 3 -12.09 -8.85 -20.11
CA TRP A 3 -13.32 -8.23 -19.59
C TRP A 3 -14.43 -9.25 -19.36
N SER A 4 -14.58 -10.20 -20.28
CA SER A 4 -15.58 -11.27 -20.16
C SER A 4 -15.33 -12.15 -18.93
N ASP A 5 -14.08 -12.48 -18.65
CA ASP A 5 -13.71 -13.28 -17.46
C ASP A 5 -14.04 -12.52 -16.16
N LEU A 6 -13.75 -11.22 -16.14
CA LEU A 6 -14.01 -10.37 -14.98
C LEU A 6 -15.52 -10.24 -14.72
N LEU A 7 -16.29 -9.93 -15.76
CA LEU A 7 -17.75 -9.76 -15.66
C LEU A 7 -18.47 -11.06 -15.32
N ALA A 8 -17.98 -12.20 -15.83
CA ALA A 8 -18.52 -13.51 -15.49
C ALA A 8 -18.28 -13.92 -14.02
N ALA A 9 -17.30 -13.31 -13.37
CA ALA A 9 -17.00 -13.55 -11.94
C ALA A 9 -17.82 -12.65 -10.99
N LEU A 10 -18.57 -11.66 -11.51
CA LEU A 10 -19.42 -10.81 -10.68
C LEU A 10 -20.70 -11.56 -10.26
N PRO A 11 -21.23 -11.30 -9.05
CA PRO A 11 -22.51 -11.86 -8.64
C PRO A 11 -23.64 -11.37 -9.57
N GLU A 12 -24.70 -12.14 -9.70
CA GLU A 12 -25.88 -11.72 -10.47
C GLU A 12 -26.55 -10.49 -9.85
N GLY A 13 -27.14 -9.65 -10.70
CA GLY A 13 -27.98 -8.51 -10.26
C GLY A 13 -27.21 -7.25 -9.90
N TRP A 14 -25.95 -7.10 -10.34
CA TRP A 14 -25.23 -5.82 -10.20
C TRP A 14 -25.70 -4.80 -11.26
N ASP A 15 -25.86 -3.56 -10.84
CA ASP A 15 -26.27 -2.43 -11.70
C ASP A 15 -25.08 -1.59 -12.13
N GLU A 16 -24.05 -1.52 -11.29
CA GLU A 16 -22.89 -0.66 -11.47
C GLU A 16 -21.61 -1.32 -10.97
N PHE A 17 -20.53 -1.19 -11.76
CA PHE A 17 -19.23 -1.71 -11.42
C PHE A 17 -18.17 -0.62 -11.52
N HIS A 18 -17.56 -0.27 -10.40
CA HIS A 18 -16.55 0.76 -10.32
C HIS A 18 -15.13 0.17 -10.25
N LEU A 19 -14.24 0.67 -11.10
CA LEU A 19 -12.82 0.35 -11.09
C LEU A 19 -12.00 1.61 -10.81
N PRO A 20 -11.84 1.99 -9.55
CA PRO A 20 -11.00 3.14 -9.21
C PRO A 20 -9.51 2.81 -9.38
N GLY A 21 -8.71 3.82 -9.73
CA GLY A 21 -7.27 3.71 -9.75
C GLY A 21 -6.68 2.99 -10.97
N LEU A 22 -7.42 2.86 -12.07
CA LEU A 22 -6.88 2.33 -13.31
C LEU A 22 -5.82 3.29 -13.89
N ASP A 23 -4.65 2.74 -14.23
CA ASP A 23 -3.66 3.45 -15.03
C ASP A 23 -4.13 3.49 -16.49
N MET A 24 -4.67 4.64 -16.91
CA MET A 24 -5.20 4.80 -18.26
C MET A 24 -4.13 4.74 -19.35
N ALA A 25 -2.85 4.92 -19.01
CA ALA A 25 -1.76 4.74 -19.96
C ALA A 25 -1.46 3.24 -20.22
N ALA A 26 -1.65 2.41 -19.21
CA ALA A 26 -1.50 0.96 -19.32
C ALA A 26 -2.80 0.26 -19.76
N PHE A 27 -3.93 0.95 -19.65
CA PHE A 27 -5.23 0.43 -20.04
C PHE A 27 -5.47 0.71 -21.54
N PRO A 28 -5.79 -0.28 -22.36
CA PRO A 28 -6.02 -0.04 -23.79
C PRO A 28 -7.08 1.04 -23.98
N GLY A 29 -6.74 2.10 -24.74
CA GLY A 29 -7.63 3.26 -24.93
C GLY A 29 -9.00 2.96 -25.55
N ASN A 30 -9.18 1.75 -26.08
CA ASN A 30 -10.45 1.24 -26.58
C ASN A 30 -11.19 0.33 -25.58
N ALA A 31 -10.66 0.14 -24.36
CA ALA A 31 -11.25 -0.81 -23.40
C ALA A 31 -12.68 -0.43 -22.97
N LEU A 32 -12.99 0.86 -22.94
CA LEU A 32 -14.37 1.33 -22.74
C LEU A 32 -15.29 1.04 -23.93
N GLY A 33 -14.75 1.08 -25.15
CA GLY A 33 -15.45 0.67 -26.37
C GLY A 33 -15.57 -0.84 -26.54
N MET A 34 -14.87 -1.62 -25.72
CA MET A 34 -14.94 -3.08 -25.68
C MET A 34 -15.90 -3.60 -24.60
N ALA A 35 -16.64 -2.71 -23.95
CA ALA A 35 -17.68 -3.15 -23.02
C ALA A 35 -18.65 -4.10 -23.73
N PRO A 36 -19.02 -5.22 -23.10
CA PRO A 36 -19.99 -6.14 -23.69
C PRO A 36 -21.31 -5.45 -24.05
N PRO A 37 -22.07 -5.98 -25.01
CA PRO A 37 -23.37 -5.43 -25.37
C PRO A 37 -24.26 -5.25 -24.13
N GLY A 38 -24.87 -4.08 -23.99
CA GLY A 38 -25.73 -3.75 -22.87
C GLY A 38 -25.03 -3.06 -21.70
N LEU A 39 -23.68 -2.91 -21.74
CA LEU A 39 -22.93 -2.16 -20.75
C LEU A 39 -22.48 -0.80 -21.30
N HIS A 40 -22.56 0.22 -20.46
CA HIS A 40 -22.06 1.57 -20.76
C HIS A 40 -20.89 1.90 -19.85
N GLY A 41 -19.70 2.13 -20.45
CA GLY A 41 -18.52 2.56 -19.72
C GLY A 41 -18.43 4.07 -19.66
N THR A 42 -18.19 4.63 -18.48
CA THR A 42 -17.88 6.06 -18.28
C THR A 42 -16.54 6.24 -17.60
N LEU A 43 -15.80 7.26 -18.02
CA LEU A 43 -14.57 7.67 -17.34
C LEU A 43 -14.91 8.65 -16.22
N GLY A 44 -14.48 8.32 -15.02
CA GLY A 44 -14.49 9.24 -13.89
C GLY A 44 -13.41 10.32 -14.02
N LYS A 45 -13.27 11.13 -13.00
CA LYS A 45 -12.24 12.16 -12.92
C LYS A 45 -10.85 11.53 -12.82
N ALA A 46 -9.92 11.97 -13.66
CA ALA A 46 -8.52 11.59 -13.52
C ALA A 46 -7.92 12.12 -12.20
N ILE A 47 -7.31 11.25 -11.43
CA ILE A 47 -6.64 11.60 -10.17
C ILE A 47 -5.14 11.36 -10.36
N PRO A 48 -4.27 12.34 -10.05
CA PRO A 48 -2.83 12.12 -10.09
C PRO A 48 -2.43 11.00 -9.11
N SER A 49 -1.63 10.05 -9.59
CA SER A 49 -1.02 9.03 -8.74
C SER A 49 0.48 9.32 -8.63
N PRO A 50 0.92 10.05 -7.60
CA PRO A 50 2.34 10.33 -7.43
C PRO A 50 3.11 9.05 -7.14
N GLY A 51 4.29 8.94 -7.72
CA GLY A 51 5.16 7.78 -7.56
C GLY A 51 6.60 8.18 -7.32
N VAL A 52 7.41 7.20 -6.93
CA VAL A 52 8.86 7.32 -6.83
C VAL A 52 9.49 6.61 -8.01
N ASP A 53 10.31 7.32 -8.78
CA ASP A 53 11.14 6.71 -9.81
C ASP A 53 12.29 5.93 -9.14
N LEU A 54 12.11 4.61 -9.02
CA LEU A 54 13.10 3.73 -8.39
C LEU A 54 14.41 3.66 -9.19
N GLU A 55 14.37 3.93 -10.49
CA GLU A 55 15.56 3.96 -11.30
C GLU A 55 16.41 5.20 -11.02
N ALA A 56 15.77 6.35 -10.84
CA ALA A 56 16.44 7.55 -10.35
C ALA A 56 17.05 7.35 -8.96
N VAL A 57 16.36 6.63 -8.06
CA VAL A 57 16.91 6.26 -6.75
C VAL A 57 18.16 5.40 -6.90
N ARG A 58 18.11 4.34 -7.71
CA ARG A 58 19.26 3.44 -7.94
C ARG A 58 20.45 4.18 -8.55
N ARG A 59 20.21 5.06 -9.52
CA ARG A 59 21.28 5.92 -10.10
C ARG A 59 21.92 6.79 -9.02
N ARG A 60 21.09 7.42 -8.18
CA ARG A 60 21.61 8.27 -7.10
C ARG A 60 22.45 7.48 -6.09
N GLN A 61 22.02 6.26 -5.75
CA GLN A 61 22.78 5.37 -4.88
C GLN A 61 24.11 4.94 -5.49
N ALA A 62 24.14 4.66 -6.79
CA ALA A 62 25.38 4.33 -7.51
C ALA A 62 26.40 5.50 -7.52
N GLU A 63 25.91 6.74 -7.42
CA GLU A 63 26.72 7.96 -7.28
C GLU A 63 27.14 8.26 -5.83
N GLY A 64 26.82 7.37 -4.87
CA GLY A 64 27.15 7.52 -3.46
C GLY A 64 26.17 8.40 -2.66
N GLY A 65 25.03 8.76 -3.23
CA GLY A 65 23.94 9.44 -2.52
C GLY A 65 22.85 8.49 -2.04
N ASP A 66 21.75 9.04 -1.54
CA ASP A 66 20.59 8.27 -1.08
C ASP A 66 19.26 8.83 -1.63
N TYR A 67 18.16 8.12 -1.36
CA TYR A 67 16.80 8.55 -1.74
C TYR A 67 16.45 9.94 -1.20
N LEU A 68 16.92 10.28 -0.01
CA LEU A 68 16.61 11.57 0.63
C LEU A 68 17.17 12.75 -0.17
N ASP A 69 18.22 12.53 -0.95
CA ASP A 69 18.81 13.60 -1.79
C ASP A 69 17.87 14.02 -2.93
N LEU A 70 16.95 13.13 -3.34
CA LEU A 70 15.93 13.41 -4.35
C LEU A 70 14.73 14.18 -3.78
N LEU A 71 14.65 14.32 -2.47
CA LEU A 71 13.54 14.99 -1.79
C LEU A 71 13.84 16.47 -1.52
N GLY A 72 12.79 17.25 -1.46
CA GLY A 72 12.87 18.66 -1.03
C GLY A 72 13.47 18.81 0.38
N ARG A 73 14.16 19.91 0.61
CA ARG A 73 14.89 20.20 1.87
C ARG A 73 14.05 19.99 3.13
N ASN A 74 12.79 20.45 3.10
CA ASN A 74 11.90 20.33 4.27
C ASN A 74 11.53 18.89 4.57
N THR A 75 11.12 18.11 3.56
CA THR A 75 10.76 16.68 3.69
C THR A 75 11.96 15.88 4.18
N ARG A 76 13.12 16.07 3.56
CA ARG A 76 14.38 15.44 3.98
C ARG A 76 14.72 15.76 5.45
N GLY A 77 14.57 17.02 5.84
CA GLY A 77 14.81 17.46 7.22
C GLY A 77 13.84 16.81 8.22
N GLN A 78 12.58 16.65 7.85
CA GLN A 78 11.56 15.99 8.67
C GLN A 78 11.88 14.50 8.85
N ILE A 79 12.16 13.79 7.76
CA ILE A 79 12.49 12.36 7.81
C ILE A 79 13.71 12.12 8.68
N ARG A 80 14.81 12.86 8.45
CA ARG A 80 16.04 12.72 9.26
C ARG A 80 15.82 13.04 10.74
N ARG A 81 14.92 13.96 11.06
CA ARG A 81 14.57 14.29 12.44
C ARG A 81 13.74 13.17 13.09
N SER A 82 12.70 12.70 12.43
CA SER A 82 11.88 11.59 12.90
C SER A 82 12.71 10.33 13.13
N TRP A 83 13.61 10.02 12.19
CA TRP A 83 14.51 8.88 12.30
C TRP A 83 15.39 8.94 13.54
N ARG A 84 16.14 10.05 13.68
CA ARG A 84 17.02 10.26 14.86
C ARG A 84 16.25 10.25 16.18
N GLN A 85 15.05 10.81 16.20
CA GLN A 85 14.22 10.81 17.40
C GLN A 85 13.73 9.40 17.75
N ALA A 86 13.36 8.60 16.76
CA ALA A 86 12.98 7.21 16.97
C ALA A 86 14.15 6.39 17.53
N GLU A 87 15.33 6.55 16.94
CA GLU A 87 16.54 5.86 17.42
C GLU A 87 16.93 6.26 18.84
N ALA A 88 16.81 7.55 19.17
CA ALA A 88 17.12 8.04 20.52
C ALA A 88 16.13 7.54 21.58
N ASN A 89 14.86 7.33 21.20
CA ASN A 89 13.84 6.88 22.13
C ASN A 89 13.82 5.37 22.33
N TRP A 90 14.09 4.58 21.26
CA TRP A 90 13.80 3.13 21.27
C TRP A 90 14.92 2.26 20.71
N GLY A 91 15.98 2.82 20.18
CA GLY A 91 17.08 2.07 19.58
C GLY A 91 17.03 2.04 18.05
N PRO A 92 17.91 1.27 17.41
CA PRO A 92 18.11 1.30 15.96
C PRO A 92 16.81 1.11 15.17
N VAL A 93 16.59 1.97 14.16
CA VAL A 93 15.49 1.80 13.22
C VAL A 93 15.81 0.73 12.21
N ARG A 94 14.89 -0.20 12.01
CA ARG A 94 15.00 -1.32 11.07
C ARG A 94 13.74 -1.45 10.24
N LEU A 95 13.94 -1.73 8.94
CA LEU A 95 12.89 -2.16 8.05
C LEU A 95 12.97 -3.68 7.93
N GLU A 96 11.89 -4.35 8.25
CA GLU A 96 11.76 -5.81 8.19
C GLU A 96 10.77 -6.14 7.08
N GLU A 97 11.15 -7.05 6.19
CA GLU A 97 10.24 -7.64 5.22
C GLU A 97 9.79 -9.01 5.75
N ALA A 98 8.52 -9.33 5.59
CA ALA A 98 8.03 -10.66 5.94
C ALA A 98 8.80 -11.72 5.14
N GLY A 99 9.31 -12.74 5.83
CA GLY A 99 10.16 -13.76 5.20
C GLY A 99 9.39 -14.90 4.53
N ASP A 100 8.12 -15.08 4.88
CA ASP A 100 7.23 -16.10 4.32
C ASP A 100 5.76 -15.66 4.42
N ALA A 101 4.88 -16.45 3.83
CA ALA A 101 3.44 -16.15 3.83
C ALA A 101 2.84 -16.08 5.24
N LYS A 102 3.33 -16.91 6.18
CA LYS A 102 2.85 -16.90 7.56
C LYS A 102 3.23 -15.61 8.28
N ALA A 103 4.47 -15.16 8.13
CA ALA A 103 4.92 -13.86 8.63
C ALA A 103 4.17 -12.72 7.95
N GLY A 104 3.91 -12.83 6.64
CA GLY A 104 3.11 -11.89 5.87
C GLY A 104 1.70 -11.74 6.43
N VAL A 105 1.01 -12.85 6.72
CA VAL A 105 -0.31 -12.82 7.36
C VAL A 105 -0.25 -12.16 8.73
N ALA A 106 0.77 -12.47 9.54
CA ALA A 106 0.93 -11.84 10.85
C ALA A 106 1.15 -10.32 10.75
N PHE A 107 1.93 -9.86 9.77
CA PHE A 107 2.10 -8.41 9.51
C PHE A 107 0.80 -7.76 9.04
N LEU A 108 0.05 -8.43 8.16
CA LEU A 108 -1.26 -7.95 7.71
C LEU A 108 -2.25 -7.82 8.88
N GLU A 109 -2.32 -8.80 9.77
CA GLU A 109 -3.21 -8.77 10.93
C GLU A 109 -2.84 -7.65 11.89
N ARG A 110 -1.54 -7.44 12.10
CA ARG A 110 -1.08 -6.33 12.93
C ARG A 110 -1.38 -4.97 12.31
N LEU A 111 -1.13 -4.82 11.00
CA LEU A 111 -1.53 -3.65 10.22
C LEU A 111 -3.01 -3.37 10.35
N ALA A 112 -3.85 -4.39 10.12
CA ALA A 112 -5.30 -4.29 10.18
C ALA A 112 -5.79 -3.83 11.57
N ALA A 113 -5.21 -4.37 12.65
CA ALA A 113 -5.54 -3.97 14.01
C ALA A 113 -5.22 -2.48 14.27
N ILE A 114 -4.03 -2.02 13.87
CA ILE A 114 -3.60 -0.63 14.04
C ILE A 114 -4.47 0.31 13.18
N HIS A 115 -4.68 -0.05 11.91
CA HIS A 115 -5.53 0.70 11.00
C HIS A 115 -6.94 0.85 11.56
N GLN A 116 -7.54 -0.26 12.02
CA GLN A 116 -8.89 -0.28 12.56
C GLN A 116 -9.02 0.55 13.83
N GLN A 117 -8.02 0.51 14.72
CA GLN A 117 -7.98 1.38 15.89
C GLN A 117 -7.98 2.86 15.49
N SER A 118 -7.13 3.24 14.53
CA SER A 118 -7.04 4.63 14.06
C SER A 118 -8.33 5.15 13.44
N TRP A 119 -9.11 4.30 12.76
CA TRP A 119 -10.40 4.68 12.18
C TRP A 119 -11.48 4.80 13.24
N ARG A 120 -11.53 3.87 14.21
CA ARG A 120 -12.48 3.96 15.35
C ARG A 120 -12.27 5.22 16.17
N GLU A 121 -11.03 5.63 16.39
CA GLU A 121 -10.71 6.88 17.10
C GLU A 121 -11.22 8.14 16.36
N ARG A 122 -11.46 8.04 15.04
CA ARG A 122 -12.07 9.09 14.22
C ARG A 122 -13.59 8.97 14.10
N GLY A 123 -14.19 7.95 14.71
CA GLY A 123 -15.63 7.68 14.60
C GLY A 123 -16.04 6.94 13.34
N GLU A 124 -15.07 6.39 12.59
CA GLU A 124 -15.29 5.72 11.32
C GLU A 124 -15.18 4.19 11.47
N PRO A 125 -15.94 3.38 10.69
CA PRO A 125 -15.92 1.93 10.83
C PRO A 125 -14.57 1.30 10.43
N GLY A 126 -13.86 1.88 9.47
CA GLY A 126 -12.64 1.31 8.90
C GLY A 126 -12.90 0.02 8.11
N VAL A 127 -12.17 -0.18 7.02
CA VAL A 127 -12.42 -1.29 6.08
C VAL A 127 -12.04 -2.67 6.63
N PHE A 128 -11.04 -2.75 7.51
CA PHE A 128 -10.64 -4.02 8.13
C PHE A 128 -11.56 -4.47 9.27
N GLY A 129 -12.62 -3.71 9.59
CA GLY A 129 -13.68 -4.15 10.47
C GLY A 129 -14.59 -5.22 9.85
N GLU A 130 -14.58 -5.32 8.53
CA GLU A 130 -15.35 -6.29 7.77
C GLU A 130 -14.57 -7.61 7.63
N GLU A 131 -15.11 -8.69 8.18
CA GLU A 131 -14.42 -10.00 8.20
C GLU A 131 -14.12 -10.53 6.79
N TRP A 132 -15.03 -10.34 5.83
CA TRP A 132 -14.84 -10.75 4.46
C TRP A 132 -13.64 -10.04 3.80
N PHE A 133 -13.44 -8.75 4.11
CA PHE A 133 -12.34 -7.96 3.55
C PHE A 133 -10.99 -8.45 4.08
N LEU A 134 -10.87 -8.60 5.39
CA LEU A 134 -9.64 -9.14 5.99
C LEU A 134 -9.38 -10.59 5.52
N GLY A 135 -10.42 -11.41 5.45
CA GLY A 135 -10.34 -12.77 4.95
C GLY A 135 -9.88 -12.87 3.50
N PHE A 136 -10.34 -11.96 2.65
CA PHE A 136 -9.84 -11.85 1.26
C PHE A 136 -8.34 -11.56 1.23
N HIS A 137 -7.89 -10.56 1.99
CA HIS A 137 -6.48 -10.17 2.00
C HIS A 137 -5.56 -11.23 2.63
N ARG A 138 -6.00 -11.96 3.64
CA ARG A 138 -5.28 -13.14 4.15
C ARG A 138 -5.01 -14.16 3.04
N ARG A 139 -6.06 -14.54 2.30
CA ARG A 139 -5.91 -15.48 1.18
C ARG A 139 -5.03 -14.94 0.06
N LEU A 140 -5.10 -13.62 -0.20
CA LEU A 140 -4.24 -12.99 -1.19
C LEU A 140 -2.76 -13.10 -0.77
N VAL A 141 -2.44 -12.80 0.48
CA VAL A 141 -1.09 -12.95 1.03
C VAL A 141 -0.64 -14.40 0.98
N GLU A 142 -1.48 -15.35 1.44
CA GLU A 142 -1.14 -16.77 1.45
C GLU A 142 -0.80 -17.33 0.05
N ARG A 143 -1.52 -16.85 -0.99
CA ARG A 143 -1.37 -17.38 -2.35
C ARG A 143 -0.33 -16.68 -3.19
N HIS A 144 -0.07 -15.39 -2.94
CA HIS A 144 0.75 -14.54 -3.79
C HIS A 144 1.94 -13.89 -3.05
N PHE A 145 2.29 -14.46 -1.89
CA PHE A 145 3.47 -14.00 -1.15
C PHE A 145 4.74 -14.14 -2.02
N GLY A 146 5.54 -13.08 -2.08
CA GLY A 146 6.77 -13.05 -2.87
C GLY A 146 6.61 -12.82 -4.38
N GLU A 147 5.39 -12.91 -4.91
CA GLU A 147 5.11 -12.68 -6.33
C GLU A 147 4.28 -11.42 -6.59
N GLY A 148 3.23 -11.22 -5.81
CA GLY A 148 2.28 -10.13 -6.02
C GLY A 148 2.00 -9.29 -4.79
N VAL A 149 2.49 -9.68 -3.62
CA VAL A 149 2.31 -8.94 -2.37
C VAL A 149 3.63 -8.78 -1.61
N GLN A 150 3.78 -7.64 -0.97
CA GLN A 150 4.90 -7.34 -0.09
C GLN A 150 4.38 -6.73 1.20
N LEU A 151 4.85 -7.25 2.33
CA LEU A 151 4.51 -6.73 3.65
C LEU A 151 5.80 -6.36 4.40
N LEU A 152 5.81 -5.12 4.88
CA LEU A 152 6.95 -4.50 5.54
C LEU A 152 6.54 -4.04 6.94
N ALA A 153 7.46 -4.14 7.90
CA ALA A 153 7.35 -3.55 9.22
C ALA A 153 8.52 -2.59 9.45
N LEU A 154 8.24 -1.41 9.95
CA LEU A 154 9.24 -0.46 10.44
C LEU A 154 9.25 -0.50 11.96
N ARG A 155 10.43 -0.71 12.56
CA ARG A 155 10.62 -0.79 14.00
C ARG A 155 11.80 0.06 14.46
N ALA A 156 11.76 0.52 15.72
CA ALA A 156 12.91 1.07 16.41
C ALA A 156 13.11 0.28 17.72
N GLY A 157 14.17 -0.51 17.81
CA GLY A 157 14.26 -1.54 18.84
C GLY A 157 13.04 -2.46 18.81
N GLU A 158 12.33 -2.58 19.94
CA GLU A 158 11.08 -3.34 20.05
C GLU A 158 9.82 -2.51 19.73
N GLN A 159 9.96 -1.19 19.54
CA GLN A 159 8.82 -0.32 19.23
C GLN A 159 8.40 -0.46 17.77
N GLU A 160 7.13 -0.78 17.56
CA GLU A 160 6.51 -0.73 16.23
C GLU A 160 6.31 0.73 15.81
N LEU A 161 6.80 1.09 14.63
CA LEU A 161 6.60 2.41 14.03
C LEU A 161 5.53 2.39 12.94
N GLY A 162 5.37 1.25 12.25
CA GLY A 162 4.34 1.10 11.25
C GLY A 162 4.51 -0.16 10.41
N TYR A 163 3.46 -0.43 9.62
CA TYR A 163 3.39 -1.53 8.67
C TYR A 163 2.93 -1.02 7.32
N LEU A 164 3.51 -1.57 6.25
CA LEU A 164 3.10 -1.31 4.88
C LEU A 164 2.66 -2.61 4.23
N TYR A 165 1.58 -2.52 3.47
CA TYR A 165 1.11 -3.56 2.59
C TYR A 165 1.12 -3.01 1.16
N ASN A 166 1.94 -3.60 0.33
CA ASN A 166 2.12 -3.23 -1.06
C ASN A 166 1.66 -4.36 -1.98
N LEU A 167 1.15 -3.98 -3.14
CA LEU A 167 0.95 -4.87 -4.28
C LEU A 167 2.11 -4.70 -5.24
N VAL A 168 2.60 -5.79 -5.80
CA VAL A 168 3.74 -5.79 -6.72
C VAL A 168 3.32 -6.40 -8.05
N ALA A 169 3.46 -5.66 -9.12
CA ALA A 169 3.12 -6.12 -10.47
C ALA A 169 3.93 -5.34 -11.51
N ASP A 170 4.38 -6.01 -12.55
CA ASP A 170 5.01 -5.41 -13.74
C ASP A 170 6.14 -4.42 -13.41
N GLY A 171 6.99 -4.78 -12.45
CA GLY A 171 8.10 -3.94 -12.00
C GLY A 171 7.68 -2.69 -11.20
N ARG A 172 6.43 -2.60 -10.80
CA ARG A 172 5.87 -1.53 -9.97
C ARG A 172 5.56 -2.04 -8.58
N VAL A 173 5.78 -1.19 -7.59
CA VAL A 173 5.32 -1.39 -6.21
C VAL A 173 4.20 -0.38 -5.96
N LEU A 174 3.01 -0.87 -5.72
CA LEU A 174 1.82 -0.07 -5.48
C LEU A 174 1.54 -0.08 -3.98
N PHE A 175 1.69 1.07 -3.33
CA PHE A 175 1.24 1.25 -1.96
C PHE A 175 -0.27 0.99 -1.90
N TYR A 176 -0.67 0.04 -1.07
CA TYR A 176 -2.07 -0.32 -0.93
C TYR A 176 -2.64 0.13 0.42
N GLN A 177 -2.03 -0.31 1.52
CA GLN A 177 -2.48 0.04 2.87
C GLN A 177 -1.31 0.21 3.84
N CYS A 178 -1.53 0.96 4.91
CA CYS A 178 -0.60 1.05 6.04
C CYS A 178 -1.33 1.01 7.38
N GLY A 179 -0.59 0.60 8.40
CA GLY A 179 -0.99 0.74 9.79
C GLY A 179 0.10 1.51 10.54
N ILE A 180 -0.21 2.72 11.00
CA ILE A 180 0.71 3.55 11.77
C ILE A 180 0.16 3.65 13.20
N PRO A 181 0.84 3.07 14.22
CA PRO A 181 0.39 3.15 15.59
C PRO A 181 0.52 4.58 16.12
N ARG A 182 -0.31 4.93 17.07
CA ARG A 182 -0.16 6.18 17.80
C ARG A 182 1.06 6.10 18.70
N LEU A 183 2.08 6.87 18.37
CA LEU A 183 3.31 6.93 19.16
C LEU A 183 3.15 7.92 20.33
N ALA A 184 3.81 7.61 21.44
CA ALA A 184 3.85 8.50 22.61
C ALA A 184 4.51 9.85 22.28
N ASP A 185 5.53 9.85 21.40
CA ASP A 185 6.17 11.05 20.89
C ASP A 185 5.55 11.45 19.54
N ASN A 186 4.67 12.44 19.55
CA ASN A 186 3.99 12.97 18.37
C ASN A 186 4.89 13.73 17.38
N ARG A 187 6.17 13.96 17.72
CA ARG A 187 7.16 14.57 16.84
C ARG A 187 7.71 13.56 15.83
N ILE A 188 7.56 12.26 16.11
CA ILE A 188 7.94 11.19 15.21
C ILE A 188 6.77 10.93 14.28
N LYS A 189 7.05 11.03 12.99
CA LYS A 189 6.10 10.74 11.92
C LYS A 189 6.73 9.68 11.04
N PRO A 190 6.41 8.40 11.30
CA PRO A 190 6.91 7.28 10.51
C PRO A 190 6.36 7.27 9.10
#